data_b127660402de3a7c97970a50e7e185cd
#
_entry.id   b127660402de3a7c97970a50e7e185cd
#
_cell.length_a   1.000
_cell.length_b   1.000
_cell.length_c   1.000
_cell.angle_alpha   90.00
_cell.angle_beta   90.00
_cell.angle_gamma   90.00
#
_symmetry.space_group_name_H-M   'P 1'
#
loop_
_entity.id
_entity.type
_entity.pdbx_description
1 polymer ?
#
loop_
_entity_poly.entity_id
_entity_poly.type
_entity_poly.pdbx_seq_one_letter_code
_entity_poly.pdbx_strand_id
1 'polypeptide(L)'
;MKIGSKKQQLNIQIMADNRFNYMMLDRLKSDCEYYLFNGGRNAKHSLWAQDEQKQIDKMRELYDSLPIKPEWLTREQIDEYAARMGVK
;
A
#
# COMPACT_ATOMS: atom_id res chain seq x y z
N MET A 1 34.91 3.08 8.01
CA MET A 1 34.12 2.31 8.90
C MET A 1 32.85 3.00 9.34
N LYS A 2 32.92 4.20 9.81
CA LYS A 2 31.73 4.93 10.24
C LYS A 2 30.82 5.34 9.10
N ILE A 3 31.39 5.54 7.94
CA ILE A 3 30.69 6.04 6.77
C ILE A 3 29.59 5.06 6.33
N GLY A 4 29.93 3.79 6.25
CA GLY A 4 28.95 2.78 5.85
C GLY A 4 27.79 2.66 6.82
N SER A 5 28.11 2.68 8.12
CA SER A 5 27.10 2.60 9.16
C SER A 5 26.15 3.81 9.12
N LYS A 6 26.70 4.98 8.86
CA LYS A 6 25.92 6.19 8.80
C LYS A 6 24.90 6.15 7.66
N LYS A 7 25.32 5.66 6.50
CA LYS A 7 24.43 5.52 5.36
C LYS A 7 23.31 4.52 5.64
N GLN A 8 23.66 3.41 6.27
CA GLN A 8 22.71 2.39 6.64
C GLN A 8 21.69 2.91 7.66
N GLN A 9 22.15 3.67 8.62
CA GLN A 9 21.30 4.30 9.61
C GLN A 9 20.29 5.24 8.99
N LEU A 10 20.70 5.99 7.97
CA LEU A 10 19.82 6.91 7.30
C LEU A 10 18.65 6.17 6.63
N ASN A 11 18.92 5.05 5.97
CA ASN A 11 17.89 4.24 5.35
C ASN A 11 16.92 3.67 6.38
N ILE A 12 17.42 3.19 7.49
CA ILE A 12 16.60 2.68 8.58
C ILE A 12 15.73 3.80 9.15
N GLN A 13 16.28 4.99 9.31
CA GLN A 13 15.54 6.13 9.81
C GLN A 13 14.38 6.50 8.88
N ILE A 14 14.62 6.51 7.57
CA ILE A 14 13.59 6.81 6.59
C ILE A 14 12.46 5.80 6.67
N MET A 15 12.78 4.52 6.77
CA MET A 15 11.77 3.47 6.88
C MET A 15 10.99 3.58 8.19
N ALA A 16 11.67 3.90 9.30
CA ALA A 16 11.03 4.05 10.58
C ALA A 16 10.05 5.23 10.58
N ASP A 17 10.45 6.35 9.97
CA ASP A 17 9.61 7.55 9.89
C ASP A 17 8.35 7.31 9.06
N ASN A 18 8.38 6.31 8.17
CA ASN A 18 7.24 6.00 7.31
C ASN A 18 6.55 4.69 7.70
N ARG A 19 6.84 4.15 8.87
CA ARG A 19 6.30 2.85 9.31
C ARG A 19 4.80 2.80 9.20
N PHE A 20 4.11 3.83 9.69
CA PHE A 20 2.65 3.84 9.65
C PHE A 20 2.14 3.75 8.21
N ASN A 21 2.77 4.47 7.30
CA ASN A 21 2.34 4.47 5.90
C ASN A 21 2.58 3.11 5.23
N TYR A 22 3.69 2.44 5.56
CA TYR A 22 3.94 1.09 5.07
C TYR A 22 2.90 0.10 5.61
N MET A 23 2.61 0.17 6.90
CA MET A 23 1.62 -0.71 7.53
C MET A 23 0.23 -0.46 6.95
N MET A 24 -0.12 0.79 6.74
CA MET A 24 -1.41 1.16 6.17
C MET A 24 -1.54 0.64 4.74
N LEU A 25 -0.50 0.79 3.94
CA LEU A 25 -0.50 0.30 2.56
C LEU A 25 -0.65 -1.22 2.52
N ASP A 26 0.03 -1.93 3.41
CA ASP A 26 -0.09 -3.38 3.51
C ASP A 26 -1.52 -3.79 3.88
N ARG A 27 -2.12 -3.08 4.82
CA ARG A 27 -3.52 -3.33 5.19
C ARG A 27 -4.45 -3.11 4.00
N LEU A 28 -4.26 -2.03 3.26
CA LEU A 28 -5.12 -1.73 2.11
C LEU A 28 -4.96 -2.79 1.02
N LYS A 29 -3.73 -3.29 0.83
CA LYS A 29 -3.48 -4.39 -0.09
C LYS A 29 -4.24 -5.65 0.33
N SER A 30 -4.16 -6.00 1.60
CA SER A 30 -4.86 -7.18 2.12
C SER A 30 -6.37 -7.04 1.99
N ASP A 31 -6.89 -5.82 2.22
CA ASP A 31 -8.31 -5.54 2.03
C ASP A 31 -8.75 -5.78 0.59
N CYS A 32 -7.93 -5.35 -0.37
CA CYS A 32 -8.24 -5.57 -1.79
C CYS A 32 -8.30 -7.05 -2.12
N GLU A 33 -7.35 -7.81 -1.61
CA GLU A 33 -7.30 -9.25 -1.84
C GLU A 33 -8.52 -9.94 -1.22
N TYR A 34 -8.88 -9.55 -0.01
CA TYR A 34 -10.07 -10.08 0.62
C TYR A 34 -11.33 -9.73 -0.18
N TYR A 35 -11.45 -8.46 -0.58
CA TYR A 35 -12.58 -7.99 -1.39
C TYR A 35 -12.73 -8.82 -2.67
N LEU A 36 -11.62 -9.05 -3.37
CA LEU A 36 -11.66 -9.73 -4.67
C LEU A 36 -11.89 -11.23 -4.56
N PHE A 37 -11.37 -11.86 -3.51
CA PHE A 37 -11.32 -13.32 -3.46
C PHE A 37 -12.21 -13.96 -2.40
N ASN A 38 -12.51 -13.26 -1.30
CA ASN A 38 -13.22 -13.83 -0.18
C ASN A 38 -14.39 -13.01 0.33
N GLY A 39 -14.38 -11.71 0.08
CA GLY A 39 -15.32 -10.78 0.68
C GLY A 39 -16.61 -10.55 -0.10
N GLY A 40 -16.84 -11.30 -1.18
CA GLY A 40 -18.05 -11.15 -1.98
C GLY A 40 -18.16 -9.78 -2.63
N ARG A 41 -17.06 -9.07 -2.78
CA ARG A 41 -16.99 -7.74 -3.37
C ARG A 41 -17.86 -6.72 -2.62
N ASN A 42 -17.90 -6.83 -1.30
CA ASN A 42 -18.64 -5.90 -0.46
C ASN A 42 -17.67 -4.84 0.08
N ALA A 43 -17.67 -3.67 -0.55
CA ALA A 43 -16.74 -2.58 -0.21
C ALA A 43 -16.92 -2.11 1.23
N LYS A 44 -18.17 -2.03 1.72
CA LYS A 44 -18.42 -1.52 3.06
C LYS A 44 -17.81 -2.39 4.15
N HIS A 45 -17.78 -3.69 3.92
CA HIS A 45 -17.31 -4.64 4.93
C HIS A 45 -15.87 -5.10 4.68
N SER A 46 -15.38 -4.99 3.44
CA SER A 46 -14.09 -5.54 3.07
C SER A 46 -13.00 -4.50 2.93
N LEU A 47 -13.35 -3.26 2.61
CA LEU A 47 -12.36 -2.22 2.34
C LEU A 47 -12.33 -1.19 3.47
N TRP A 48 -11.11 -0.80 3.84
CA TRP A 48 -10.91 0.24 4.83
C TRP A 48 -11.62 1.55 4.45
N ALA A 49 -11.52 1.91 3.16
CA ALA A 49 -12.14 3.14 2.66
C ALA A 49 -13.64 2.99 2.41
N GLN A 50 -14.17 1.77 2.49
CA GLN A 50 -15.58 1.45 2.27
C GLN A 50 -16.09 1.85 0.89
N ASP A 51 -15.17 2.05 -0.05
CA ASP A 51 -15.46 2.48 -1.42
C ASP A 51 -14.26 2.07 -2.29
N GLU A 52 -14.54 1.45 -3.43
CA GLU A 52 -13.48 0.90 -4.28
C GLU A 52 -12.54 1.97 -4.81
N GLN A 53 -13.09 3.06 -5.35
CA GLN A 53 -12.23 4.11 -5.92
C GLN A 53 -11.40 4.79 -4.83
N LYS A 54 -12.02 5.07 -3.69
CA LYS A 54 -11.31 5.69 -2.57
C LYS A 54 -10.20 4.80 -2.04
N GLN A 55 -10.43 3.50 -2.01
CA GLN A 55 -9.42 2.53 -1.57
C GLN A 55 -8.20 2.58 -2.49
N ILE A 56 -8.44 2.53 -3.79
CA ILE A 56 -7.37 2.57 -4.79
C ILE A 56 -6.65 3.92 -4.76
N ASP A 57 -7.39 5.01 -4.68
CA ASP A 57 -6.80 6.34 -4.61
C ASP A 57 -5.87 6.48 -3.39
N LYS A 58 -6.30 5.95 -2.25
CA LYS A 58 -5.47 5.99 -1.04
C LYS A 58 -4.22 5.14 -1.19
N MET A 59 -4.32 3.99 -1.81
CA MET A 59 -3.17 3.13 -2.06
C MET A 59 -2.15 3.82 -2.96
N ARG A 60 -2.61 4.48 -4.01
CA ARG A 60 -1.72 5.21 -4.91
C ARG A 60 -1.04 6.37 -4.20
N GLU A 61 -1.81 7.11 -3.40
CA GLU A 61 -1.27 8.22 -2.61
C GLU A 61 -0.16 7.75 -1.68
N LEU A 62 -0.42 6.70 -0.93
CA LEU A 62 0.57 6.15 0.00
C LEU A 62 1.80 5.64 -0.74
N TYR A 63 1.59 4.86 -1.80
CA TYR A 63 2.68 4.28 -2.57
C TYR A 63 3.58 5.38 -3.14
N ASP A 64 2.97 6.39 -3.76
CA ASP A 64 3.71 7.47 -4.37
C ASP A 64 4.47 8.32 -3.35
N SER A 65 3.96 8.41 -2.13
CA SER A 65 4.59 9.21 -1.07
C SER A 65 5.77 8.50 -0.40
N LEU A 66 5.86 7.18 -0.52
CA LEU A 66 6.92 6.43 0.15
C LEU A 66 8.26 6.65 -0.54
N PRO A 67 9.30 7.03 0.21
CA PRO A 67 10.61 7.30 -0.39
C PRO A 67 11.30 6.03 -0.89
N ILE A 68 11.03 4.90 -0.24
CA ILE A 68 11.56 3.60 -0.65
C ILE A 68 10.37 2.72 -0.98
N LYS A 69 10.26 2.31 -2.24
CA LYS A 69 9.11 1.51 -2.66
C LYS A 69 9.22 0.10 -2.09
N PRO A 70 8.11 -0.45 -1.56
CA PRO A 70 8.13 -1.80 -1.01
C PRO A 70 8.31 -2.85 -2.11
N GLU A 71 8.91 -3.99 -1.75
CA GLU A 71 9.07 -5.10 -2.70
C GLU A 71 7.79 -5.92 -2.83
N TRP A 72 6.92 -5.87 -1.83
CA TRP A 72 5.72 -6.72 -1.75
C TRP A 72 4.52 -6.11 -2.47
N LEU A 73 4.67 -4.92 -3.08
CA LEU A 73 3.59 -4.27 -3.84
C LEU A 73 4.20 -3.38 -4.91
N THR A 74 3.68 -3.48 -6.13
CA THR A 74 4.10 -2.61 -7.23
C THR A 74 2.95 -1.72 -7.64
N ARG A 75 3.27 -0.63 -8.37
CA ARG A 75 2.24 0.24 -8.92
C ARG A 75 1.33 -0.53 -9.87
N GLU A 76 1.91 -1.45 -10.64
CA GLU A 76 1.16 -2.29 -11.56
C GLU A 76 0.15 -3.16 -10.84
N GLN A 77 0.51 -3.69 -9.67
CA GLN A 77 -0.42 -4.48 -8.87
C GLN A 77 -1.59 -3.63 -8.38
N ILE A 78 -1.34 -2.39 -7.98
CA ILE A 78 -2.42 -1.49 -7.58
C ILE A 78 -3.36 -1.24 -8.76
N ASP A 79 -2.80 -1.01 -9.93
CA ASP A 79 -3.59 -0.79 -11.15
C ASP A 79 -4.40 -2.04 -11.51
N GLU A 80 -3.85 -3.23 -11.28
CA GLU A 80 -4.59 -4.47 -11.50
C GLU A 80 -5.75 -4.61 -10.54
N TYR A 81 -5.54 -4.28 -9.26
CA TYR A 81 -6.65 -4.27 -8.29
C TYR A 81 -7.75 -3.32 -8.75
N ALA A 82 -7.37 -2.13 -9.21
CA ALA A 82 -8.35 -1.15 -9.70
C ALA A 82 -9.16 -1.72 -10.87
N ALA A 83 -8.48 -2.33 -11.83
CA ALA A 83 -9.15 -2.91 -12.99
C ALA A 83 -10.13 -4.02 -12.58
N ARG A 84 -9.71 -4.89 -11.66
CA ARG A 84 -10.55 -5.99 -11.18
C ARG A 84 -11.74 -5.49 -10.37
N MET A 85 -11.58 -4.36 -9.68
CA MET A 85 -12.67 -3.73 -8.92
C MET A 85 -13.60 -2.92 -9.80
N GLY A 86 -13.21 -2.69 -11.05
CA GLY A 86 -14.02 -1.88 -11.97
C GLY A 86 -13.88 -0.39 -11.75
N VAL A 87 -12.77 0.06 -11.21
CA VAL A 87 -12.51 1.49 -10.97
C VAL A 87 -11.24 1.92 -11.69
N LYS A 88 -10.99 3.20 -11.65
CA LYS A 88 -9.83 3.79 -12.31
C LYS A 88 -8.68 3.95 -11.34
#